data_d21eb17f88a291af26d618ef9d0a411e
#
_entry.id   d21eb17f88a291af26d618ef9d0a411e
#
_cell.length_a   1.000
_cell.length_b   1.000
_cell.length_c   1.000
_cell.angle_alpha   90.00
_cell.angle_beta   90.00
_cell.angle_gamma   90.00
#
_symmetry.space_group_name_H-M   'P 1'
#
loop_
_entity.id
_entity.type
_entity.pdbx_description
1 polymer ?
#
loop_
_entity_poly.entity_id
_entity_poly.type
_entity_poly.pdbx_seq_one_letter_code
_entity_poly.pdbx_strand_id
1 'polypeptide(L)'
;NLATMPHPAGTASILGTAMKTDSLTAALLNGMAGTVLEMDEGSQFARGHPGMHVFPALLATAQETGATGTEFLRAFIIGYDVAARAGIGTKLRMSMHPHGTWGTLGAAAGLAALHRLNETQVAELLNIVSSLTLATSRKTMLEGGTVRNAYTGVSNQMAYLACRLLQAGVSGESDGISSVFGAVVGTEFNHDAACEKLGERFEITRNYFKLHACCRYNHAALDALIELMGQHGQLADHETIDRIEVDSYSLAAELDDQSPRNMLAAKFSVPFAMATTLVTGTSGVESFSGHALTDPHTLALAKRVTVREDHSMTERLPDLRPASVTVFMKDGSRFHASVETNRGDWQDPYDQDQLFEKYQSLALRLWNETTCNQVARRINSIEQTIDISSIF
;
A
#
# COMPACT_ATOMS: atom_id res chain seq x y z
N ASN A 1 -8.53 -16.62 -7.75
CA ASN A 1 -9.79 -17.40 -8.01
C ASN A 1 -11.01 -16.50 -8.25
N LEU A 2 -11.12 -15.29 -7.69
CA LEU A 2 -12.22 -14.36 -8.01
C LEU A 2 -12.20 -13.97 -9.50
N ALA A 3 -11.04 -13.70 -10.08
CA ALA A 3 -10.92 -13.34 -11.50
C ALA A 3 -11.36 -14.45 -12.47
N THR A 4 -11.46 -15.69 -12.03
CA THR A 4 -11.92 -16.83 -12.87
C THR A 4 -13.42 -17.12 -12.74
N MET A 5 -14.15 -16.39 -11.89
CA MET A 5 -15.61 -16.50 -11.81
C MET A 5 -16.26 -15.79 -13.01
N PRO A 6 -17.49 -16.14 -13.37
CA PRO A 6 -18.23 -15.39 -14.41
C PRO A 6 -18.42 -13.93 -14.00
N HIS A 7 -18.12 -13.00 -14.91
CA HIS A 7 -18.25 -11.56 -14.70
C HIS A 7 -19.17 -10.93 -15.75
N PRO A 8 -19.82 -9.79 -15.45
CA PRO A 8 -20.54 -9.00 -16.43
C PRO A 8 -19.63 -8.59 -17.60
N ALA A 9 -20.18 -8.49 -18.80
CA ALA A 9 -19.45 -7.99 -19.95
C ALA A 9 -19.14 -6.48 -19.79
N GLY A 10 -17.96 -6.06 -20.28
CA GLY A 10 -17.54 -4.67 -20.24
C GLY A 10 -16.21 -4.44 -20.96
N THR A 11 -15.69 -3.23 -20.86
CA THR A 11 -14.45 -2.78 -21.54
C THR A 11 -13.26 -2.67 -20.61
N ALA A 12 -13.48 -2.72 -19.30
CA ALA A 12 -12.43 -2.52 -18.30
C ALA A 12 -11.57 -3.79 -18.13
N SER A 13 -10.27 -3.65 -18.16
CA SER A 13 -9.31 -4.75 -18.08
C SER A 13 -9.16 -5.27 -16.65
N ILE A 14 -9.14 -6.60 -16.48
CA ILE A 14 -8.62 -7.26 -15.29
C ILE A 14 -7.12 -7.43 -15.50
N LEU A 15 -6.32 -6.59 -14.85
CA LEU A 15 -4.87 -6.54 -15.04
C LEU A 15 -4.21 -7.90 -14.76
N GLY A 16 -3.23 -8.25 -15.59
CA GLY A 16 -2.55 -9.53 -15.53
C GLY A 16 -3.32 -10.70 -16.18
N THR A 17 -4.46 -10.41 -16.82
CA THR A 17 -5.26 -11.39 -17.58
C THR A 17 -5.63 -10.84 -18.96
N ALA A 18 -6.18 -11.69 -19.84
CA ALA A 18 -6.78 -11.26 -21.11
C ALA A 18 -8.26 -10.89 -20.97
N MET A 19 -8.81 -10.88 -19.75
CA MET A 19 -10.24 -10.71 -19.49
C MET A 19 -10.61 -9.23 -19.35
N LYS A 20 -11.81 -8.91 -19.83
CA LYS A 20 -12.46 -7.60 -19.63
C LYS A 20 -13.80 -7.80 -18.93
N THR A 21 -14.21 -6.80 -18.15
CA THR A 21 -15.46 -6.82 -17.39
C THR A 21 -16.00 -5.40 -17.24
N ASP A 22 -17.10 -5.23 -16.52
CA ASP A 22 -17.62 -3.92 -16.14
C ASP A 22 -16.66 -3.19 -15.18
N SER A 23 -16.77 -1.84 -15.14
CA SER A 23 -15.86 -1.01 -14.37
C SER A 23 -15.91 -1.26 -12.87
N LEU A 24 -17.07 -1.62 -12.32
CA LEU A 24 -17.24 -1.92 -10.89
C LEU A 24 -16.47 -3.18 -10.49
N THR A 25 -16.57 -4.22 -11.30
CA THR A 25 -15.86 -5.50 -11.08
C THR A 25 -14.36 -5.35 -11.31
N ALA A 26 -13.94 -4.65 -12.38
CA ALA A 26 -12.52 -4.38 -12.65
C ALA A 26 -11.87 -3.61 -11.51
N ALA A 27 -12.54 -2.56 -10.98
CA ALA A 27 -12.05 -1.78 -9.85
C ALA A 27 -11.84 -2.64 -8.60
N LEU A 28 -12.78 -3.57 -8.29
CA LEU A 28 -12.64 -4.52 -7.19
C LEU A 28 -11.42 -5.41 -7.38
N LEU A 29 -11.34 -6.11 -8.50
CA LEU A 29 -10.33 -7.14 -8.74
C LEU A 29 -8.92 -6.55 -8.82
N ASN A 30 -8.77 -5.43 -9.53
CA ASN A 30 -7.47 -4.74 -9.64
C ASN A 30 -7.03 -4.13 -8.31
N GLY A 31 -7.95 -3.57 -7.53
CA GLY A 31 -7.65 -3.04 -6.20
C GLY A 31 -7.21 -4.14 -5.21
N MET A 32 -7.83 -5.32 -5.28
CA MET A 32 -7.41 -6.48 -4.50
C MET A 32 -6.02 -6.98 -4.94
N ALA A 33 -5.81 -7.14 -6.24
CA ALA A 33 -4.55 -7.65 -6.79
C ALA A 33 -3.38 -6.73 -6.45
N GLY A 34 -3.58 -5.42 -6.48
CA GLY A 34 -2.53 -4.43 -6.24
C GLY A 34 -1.99 -4.41 -4.81
N THR A 35 -2.74 -4.93 -3.83
CA THR A 35 -2.32 -4.91 -2.42
C THR A 35 -1.89 -6.27 -1.86
N VAL A 36 -2.23 -7.38 -2.53
CA VAL A 36 -2.03 -8.73 -1.97
C VAL A 36 -0.55 -9.07 -1.72
N LEU A 37 0.35 -8.52 -2.53
CA LEU A 37 1.80 -8.75 -2.40
C LEU A 37 2.48 -7.84 -1.38
N GLU A 38 1.81 -6.80 -0.86
CA GLU A 38 2.41 -5.77 0.00
C GLU A 38 3.61 -5.07 -0.67
N MET A 39 3.52 -4.87 -2.00
CA MET A 39 4.52 -4.19 -2.82
C MET A 39 4.02 -2.86 -3.39
N ASP A 40 2.83 -2.45 -2.96
CA ASP A 40 2.19 -1.19 -3.33
C ASP A 40 2.96 0.03 -2.79
N GLU A 41 2.75 1.19 -3.43
CA GLU A 41 3.25 2.47 -2.96
C GLU A 41 2.55 2.90 -1.66
N GLY A 42 2.99 4.00 -1.06
CA GLY A 42 2.27 4.58 0.06
C GLY A 42 2.71 5.98 0.45
N SER A 43 1.98 6.54 1.40
CA SER A 43 2.27 7.82 2.05
C SER A 43 2.46 7.61 3.55
N GLN A 44 3.64 7.99 4.06
CA GLN A 44 3.91 7.89 5.50
C GLN A 44 3.05 8.87 6.31
N PHE A 45 2.75 10.03 5.76
CA PHE A 45 1.96 11.06 6.42
C PHE A 45 0.47 10.68 6.50
N ALA A 46 -0.09 10.12 5.42
CA ALA A 46 -1.45 9.56 5.41
C ALA A 46 -1.54 8.18 6.10
N ARG A 47 -0.42 7.54 6.40
CA ARG A 47 -0.32 6.20 7.02
C ARG A 47 -1.02 5.10 6.21
N GLY A 48 -0.90 5.15 4.87
CA GLY A 48 -1.56 4.18 4.01
C GLY A 48 -1.13 4.30 2.54
N HIS A 49 -1.96 3.80 1.63
CA HIS A 49 -1.64 3.56 0.23
C HIS A 49 -2.61 4.27 -0.72
N PRO A 50 -2.47 5.59 -0.95
CA PRO A 50 -3.41 6.38 -1.76
C PRO A 50 -3.53 5.86 -3.20
N GLY A 51 -2.42 5.50 -3.84
CA GLY A 51 -2.41 5.09 -5.25
C GLY A 51 -3.29 3.88 -5.51
N MET A 52 -3.20 2.84 -4.67
CA MET A 52 -4.02 1.64 -4.85
C MET A 52 -5.50 1.83 -4.50
N HIS A 53 -5.84 2.85 -3.73
CA HIS A 53 -7.23 3.23 -3.50
C HIS A 53 -7.82 4.06 -4.64
N VAL A 54 -7.01 4.64 -5.51
CA VAL A 54 -7.42 5.58 -6.57
C VAL A 54 -7.28 4.94 -7.97
N PHE A 55 -6.14 4.33 -8.26
CA PHE A 55 -5.77 3.82 -9.57
C PHE A 55 -6.81 2.85 -10.18
N PRO A 56 -7.32 1.81 -9.48
CA PRO A 56 -8.19 0.81 -10.08
C PRO A 56 -9.52 1.37 -10.59
N ALA A 57 -10.18 2.24 -9.82
CA ALA A 57 -11.43 2.88 -10.22
C ALA A 57 -11.22 3.83 -11.41
N LEU A 58 -10.12 4.60 -11.38
CA LEU A 58 -9.78 5.52 -12.46
C LEU A 58 -9.44 4.78 -13.75
N LEU A 59 -8.64 3.72 -13.68
CA LEU A 59 -8.30 2.93 -14.86
C LEU A 59 -9.55 2.35 -15.51
N ALA A 60 -10.41 1.72 -14.72
CA ALA A 60 -11.65 1.12 -15.22
C ALA A 60 -12.56 2.15 -15.88
N THR A 61 -12.73 3.33 -15.25
CA THR A 61 -13.56 4.42 -15.79
C THR A 61 -12.90 5.05 -17.02
N ALA A 62 -11.58 5.25 -17.03
CA ALA A 62 -10.88 5.80 -18.17
C ALA A 62 -10.99 4.89 -19.40
N GLN A 63 -10.94 3.56 -19.21
CA GLN A 63 -11.15 2.58 -20.28
C GLN A 63 -12.61 2.55 -20.78
N GLU A 64 -13.58 2.76 -19.89
CA GLU A 64 -15.00 2.84 -20.25
C GLU A 64 -15.31 4.10 -21.07
N THR A 65 -14.66 5.22 -20.73
CA THR A 65 -14.95 6.53 -21.33
C THR A 65 -14.01 6.91 -22.49
N GLY A 66 -12.97 6.12 -22.76
CA GLY A 66 -11.96 6.44 -23.75
C GLY A 66 -11.11 7.66 -23.38
N ALA A 67 -10.82 7.84 -22.08
CA ALA A 67 -10.04 8.99 -21.64
C ALA A 67 -8.61 8.93 -22.15
N THR A 68 -8.02 10.12 -22.40
CA THR A 68 -6.61 10.25 -22.77
C THR A 68 -5.70 9.99 -21.57
N GLY A 69 -4.43 9.67 -21.84
CA GLY A 69 -3.43 9.49 -20.79
C GLY A 69 -3.22 10.74 -19.95
N THR A 70 -3.28 11.94 -20.56
CA THR A 70 -3.20 13.22 -19.83
C THR A 70 -4.38 13.42 -18.88
N GLU A 71 -5.61 13.09 -19.32
CA GLU A 71 -6.80 13.17 -18.44
C GLU A 71 -6.70 12.17 -17.28
N PHE A 72 -6.24 10.95 -17.58
CA PHE A 72 -6.02 9.93 -16.56
C PHE A 72 -4.98 10.36 -15.52
N LEU A 73 -3.79 10.85 -15.96
CA LEU A 73 -2.75 11.31 -15.04
C LEU A 73 -3.23 12.47 -14.15
N ARG A 74 -3.91 13.45 -14.73
CA ARG A 74 -4.48 14.56 -13.96
C ARG A 74 -5.45 14.07 -12.91
N ALA A 75 -6.37 13.17 -13.29
CA ALA A 75 -7.34 12.59 -12.37
C ALA A 75 -6.66 11.76 -11.27
N PHE A 76 -5.61 11.02 -11.61
CA PHE A 76 -4.83 10.24 -10.65
C PHE A 76 -4.10 11.12 -9.64
N ILE A 77 -3.43 12.19 -10.09
CA ILE A 77 -2.74 13.14 -9.21
C ILE A 77 -3.75 13.80 -8.24
N ILE A 78 -4.90 14.25 -8.74
CA ILE A 78 -5.96 14.85 -7.91
C ILE A 78 -6.48 13.84 -6.89
N GLY A 79 -6.81 12.63 -7.35
CA GLY A 79 -7.32 11.57 -6.46
C GLY A 79 -6.31 11.17 -5.39
N TYR A 80 -5.02 11.03 -5.76
CA TYR A 80 -3.94 10.74 -4.82
C TYR A 80 -3.82 11.84 -3.76
N ASP A 81 -3.81 13.12 -4.19
CA ASP A 81 -3.66 14.27 -3.31
C ASP A 81 -4.81 14.36 -2.31
N VAL A 82 -6.06 14.21 -2.77
CA VAL A 82 -7.25 14.20 -1.88
C VAL A 82 -7.21 13.03 -0.90
N ALA A 83 -6.87 11.82 -1.36
CA ALA A 83 -6.73 10.64 -0.48
C ALA A 83 -5.68 10.89 0.62
N ALA A 84 -4.49 11.34 0.22
CA ALA A 84 -3.40 11.57 1.16
C ALA A 84 -3.75 12.68 2.16
N ARG A 85 -4.31 13.79 1.71
CA ARG A 85 -4.73 14.92 2.57
C ARG A 85 -5.83 14.53 3.54
N ALA A 86 -6.82 13.76 3.09
CA ALA A 86 -7.84 13.22 3.99
C ALA A 86 -7.24 12.31 5.05
N GLY A 87 -6.25 11.48 4.68
CA GLY A 87 -5.50 10.65 5.63
C GLY A 87 -4.66 11.46 6.62
N ILE A 88 -4.01 12.55 6.17
CA ILE A 88 -3.23 13.48 7.00
C ILE A 88 -4.14 14.19 8.01
N GLY A 89 -5.29 14.68 7.56
CA GLY A 89 -6.26 15.37 8.42
C GLY A 89 -6.97 14.45 9.42
N THR A 90 -7.05 13.14 9.13
CA THR A 90 -7.79 12.18 9.97
C THR A 90 -6.91 11.61 11.08
N LYS A 91 -7.29 11.82 12.34
CA LYS A 91 -6.80 11.02 13.47
C LYS A 91 -7.60 9.73 13.55
N LEU A 92 -7.21 8.77 12.72
CA LEU A 92 -7.90 7.48 12.62
C LEU A 92 -7.88 6.74 13.98
N ARG A 93 -9.00 6.09 14.35
CA ARG A 93 -9.05 5.27 15.57
C ARG A 93 -8.03 4.16 15.48
N MET A 94 -7.31 3.87 16.56
CA MET A 94 -6.28 2.82 16.62
C MET A 94 -6.84 1.42 16.29
N SER A 95 -8.12 1.19 16.49
CA SER A 95 -8.80 -0.06 16.10
C SER A 95 -9.08 -0.19 14.61
N MET A 96 -8.97 0.91 13.85
CA MET A 96 -9.25 0.93 12.42
C MET A 96 -8.01 0.64 11.59
N HIS A 97 -8.22 -0.05 10.46
CA HIS A 97 -7.22 -0.17 9.41
C HIS A 97 -7.39 0.98 8.42
N PRO A 98 -6.32 1.62 7.92
CA PRO A 98 -6.47 2.75 6.98
C PRO A 98 -7.05 2.36 5.63
N HIS A 99 -6.82 1.12 5.15
CA HIS A 99 -7.39 0.66 3.89
C HIS A 99 -8.92 0.61 3.95
N GLY A 100 -9.56 1.13 2.90
CA GLY A 100 -11.02 1.21 2.79
C GLY A 100 -11.61 2.45 3.45
N THR A 101 -10.80 3.31 4.08
CA THR A 101 -11.26 4.54 4.73
C THR A 101 -11.08 5.76 3.81
N TRP A 102 -10.23 6.70 4.14
CA TRP A 102 -10.01 7.97 3.43
C TRP A 102 -9.63 7.80 1.92
N GLY A 103 -9.08 6.66 1.53
CA GLY A 103 -8.77 6.39 0.12
C GLY A 103 -10.00 6.39 -0.79
N THR A 104 -11.19 6.11 -0.24
CA THR A 104 -12.47 6.18 -0.97
C THR A 104 -12.78 7.60 -1.43
N LEU A 105 -12.46 8.61 -0.60
CA LEU A 105 -12.56 10.05 -0.97
C LEU A 105 -11.66 10.37 -2.17
N GLY A 106 -10.42 9.86 -2.16
CA GLY A 106 -9.49 10.10 -3.26
C GLY A 106 -9.94 9.47 -4.57
N ALA A 107 -10.44 8.23 -4.53
CA ALA A 107 -11.01 7.60 -5.72
C ALA A 107 -12.19 8.43 -6.28
N ALA A 108 -13.11 8.89 -5.42
CA ALA A 108 -14.24 9.73 -5.83
C ALA A 108 -13.78 11.07 -6.42
N ALA A 109 -12.78 11.73 -5.83
CA ALA A 109 -12.22 12.98 -6.35
C ALA A 109 -11.56 12.79 -7.73
N GLY A 110 -10.84 11.70 -7.92
CA GLY A 110 -10.27 11.35 -9.21
C GLY A 110 -11.34 11.05 -10.27
N LEU A 111 -12.39 10.30 -9.90
CA LEU A 111 -13.54 10.06 -10.78
C LEU A 111 -14.27 11.38 -11.13
N ALA A 112 -14.43 12.29 -10.17
CA ALA A 112 -15.00 13.61 -10.40
C ALA A 112 -14.19 14.39 -11.46
N ALA A 113 -12.87 14.31 -11.41
CA ALA A 113 -11.99 14.95 -12.40
C ALA A 113 -12.14 14.33 -13.80
N LEU A 114 -12.24 13.00 -13.93
CA LEU A 114 -12.51 12.32 -15.20
C LEU A 114 -13.89 12.69 -15.78
N HIS A 115 -14.91 12.76 -14.93
CA HIS A 115 -16.27 13.13 -15.33
C HIS A 115 -16.45 14.65 -15.48
N ARG A 116 -15.41 15.46 -15.21
CA ARG A 116 -15.44 16.93 -15.30
C ARG A 116 -16.59 17.54 -14.49
N LEU A 117 -16.83 17.01 -13.28
CA LEU A 117 -17.87 17.52 -12.38
C LEU A 117 -17.53 18.96 -11.94
N ASN A 118 -18.58 19.77 -11.76
CA ASN A 118 -18.43 21.13 -11.22
C ASN A 118 -18.26 21.10 -9.69
N GLU A 119 -17.90 22.24 -9.10
CA GLU A 119 -17.60 22.38 -7.67
C GLU A 119 -18.72 21.85 -6.75
N THR A 120 -19.98 22.20 -7.04
CA THR A 120 -21.14 21.73 -6.27
C THR A 120 -21.30 20.22 -6.35
N GLN A 121 -21.11 19.64 -7.53
CA GLN A 121 -21.15 18.18 -7.73
C GLN A 121 -20.00 17.46 -7.04
N VAL A 122 -18.79 18.05 -7.03
CA VAL A 122 -17.65 17.49 -6.30
C VAL A 122 -17.91 17.48 -4.81
N ALA A 123 -18.39 18.60 -4.23
CA ALA A 123 -18.70 18.68 -2.81
C ALA A 123 -19.76 17.63 -2.42
N GLU A 124 -20.84 17.52 -3.21
CA GLU A 124 -21.89 16.54 -2.98
C GLU A 124 -21.37 15.10 -3.09
N LEU A 125 -20.54 14.80 -4.10
CA LEU A 125 -19.93 13.48 -4.25
C LEU A 125 -19.05 13.10 -3.05
N LEU A 126 -18.26 14.04 -2.53
CA LEU A 126 -17.42 13.80 -1.35
C LEU A 126 -18.28 13.57 -0.09
N ASN A 127 -19.41 14.25 0.04
CA ASN A 127 -20.36 14.02 1.12
C ASN A 127 -21.00 12.62 1.03
N ILE A 128 -21.47 12.22 -0.16
CA ILE A 128 -22.03 10.88 -0.40
C ILE A 128 -21.01 9.80 -0.08
N VAL A 129 -19.81 9.91 -0.64
CA VAL A 129 -18.80 8.85 -0.53
C VAL A 129 -18.22 8.71 0.88
N SER A 130 -18.24 9.77 1.67
CA SER A 130 -17.85 9.70 3.08
C SER A 130 -18.66 8.67 3.85
N SER A 131 -19.97 8.60 3.61
CA SER A 131 -20.87 7.62 4.23
C SER A 131 -20.71 6.19 3.69
N LEU A 132 -20.01 6.01 2.57
CA LEU A 132 -19.72 4.69 1.97
C LEU A 132 -18.33 4.16 2.36
N THR A 133 -17.65 4.81 3.25
CA THR A 133 -16.35 4.38 3.78
C THR A 133 -16.50 3.10 4.60
N LEU A 134 -15.48 2.23 4.55
CA LEU A 134 -15.53 0.94 5.26
C LEU A 134 -15.11 1.08 6.72
N ALA A 135 -15.82 0.38 7.59
CA ALA A 135 -15.41 0.18 8.99
C ALA A 135 -14.48 -1.03 9.09
N THR A 136 -13.20 -0.83 8.77
CA THR A 136 -12.20 -1.90 8.69
C THR A 136 -11.47 -2.08 10.02
N SER A 137 -11.25 -3.33 10.46
CA SER A 137 -10.54 -3.62 11.70
C SER A 137 -9.03 -3.78 11.46
N ARG A 138 -8.21 -3.14 12.30
CA ARG A 138 -6.75 -3.32 12.35
C ARG A 138 -6.35 -4.77 12.66
N LYS A 139 -7.13 -5.48 13.48
CA LYS A 139 -6.87 -6.88 13.82
C LYS A 139 -6.85 -7.82 12.62
N THR A 140 -7.56 -7.48 11.52
CA THR A 140 -7.55 -8.35 10.33
C THR A 140 -6.14 -8.57 9.77
N MET A 141 -5.29 -7.55 9.76
CA MET A 141 -3.91 -7.71 9.30
C MET A 141 -3.06 -8.51 10.30
N LEU A 142 -3.16 -8.22 11.59
CA LEU A 142 -2.39 -8.88 12.65
C LEU A 142 -2.74 -10.36 12.76
N GLU A 143 -4.03 -10.68 12.67
CA GLU A 143 -4.53 -12.06 12.74
C GLU A 143 -4.50 -12.81 11.39
N GLY A 144 -4.06 -12.17 10.30
CA GLY A 144 -4.05 -12.76 8.96
C GLY A 144 -5.44 -12.99 8.38
N GLY A 145 -6.42 -12.14 8.71
CA GLY A 145 -7.76 -12.14 8.11
C GLY A 145 -7.71 -11.67 6.66
N THR A 146 -7.77 -12.59 5.68
CA THR A 146 -7.53 -12.30 4.26
C THR A 146 -8.55 -11.35 3.62
N VAL A 147 -9.68 -11.09 4.28
CA VAL A 147 -10.64 -10.04 3.86
C VAL A 147 -9.97 -8.65 3.78
N ARG A 148 -8.86 -8.44 4.51
CA ARG A 148 -8.06 -7.21 4.43
C ARG A 148 -7.61 -6.91 2.99
N ASN A 149 -7.33 -7.92 2.19
CA ASN A 149 -6.91 -7.76 0.80
C ASN A 149 -8.05 -7.23 -0.11
N ALA A 150 -9.31 -7.34 0.33
CA ALA A 150 -10.46 -6.80 -0.40
C ALA A 150 -10.73 -5.32 -0.12
N TYR A 151 -10.19 -4.75 0.96
CA TYR A 151 -10.54 -3.39 1.40
C TYR A 151 -10.30 -2.32 0.33
N THR A 152 -9.16 -2.36 -0.34
CA THR A 152 -8.84 -1.44 -1.46
C THR A 152 -9.79 -1.61 -2.64
N GLY A 153 -10.08 -2.83 -3.02
CA GLY A 153 -11.00 -3.12 -4.13
C GLY A 153 -12.42 -2.65 -3.82
N VAL A 154 -12.94 -2.94 -2.62
CA VAL A 154 -14.28 -2.50 -2.20
C VAL A 154 -14.32 -0.97 -2.09
N SER A 155 -13.26 -0.32 -1.59
CA SER A 155 -13.14 1.15 -1.55
C SER A 155 -13.27 1.77 -2.94
N ASN A 156 -12.61 1.20 -3.94
CA ASN A 156 -12.73 1.63 -5.34
C ASN A 156 -14.16 1.43 -5.89
N GLN A 157 -14.83 0.31 -5.54
CA GLN A 157 -16.24 0.11 -5.90
C GLN A 157 -17.16 1.13 -5.27
N MET A 158 -16.96 1.49 -3.98
CA MET A 158 -17.80 2.46 -3.29
C MET A 158 -17.65 3.85 -3.89
N ALA A 159 -16.46 4.25 -4.33
CA ALA A 159 -16.27 5.51 -5.04
C ALA A 159 -17.01 5.54 -6.39
N TYR A 160 -16.95 4.44 -7.15
CA TYR A 160 -17.71 4.33 -8.39
C TYR A 160 -19.22 4.36 -8.14
N LEU A 161 -19.70 3.64 -7.12
CA LEU A 161 -21.11 3.66 -6.71
C LEU A 161 -21.56 5.06 -6.31
N ALA A 162 -20.73 5.82 -5.57
CA ALA A 162 -21.04 7.19 -5.17
C ALA A 162 -21.28 8.11 -6.38
N CYS A 163 -20.50 7.97 -7.45
CA CYS A 163 -20.73 8.71 -8.70
C CYS A 163 -22.10 8.39 -9.30
N ARG A 164 -22.53 7.12 -9.27
CA ARG A 164 -23.84 6.70 -9.76
C ARG A 164 -24.98 7.22 -8.87
N LEU A 165 -24.80 7.24 -7.56
CA LEU A 165 -25.76 7.79 -6.62
C LEU A 165 -25.93 9.30 -6.83
N LEU A 166 -24.84 10.05 -7.03
CA LEU A 166 -24.88 11.45 -7.38
C LEU A 166 -25.70 11.70 -8.66
N GLN A 167 -25.44 10.91 -9.72
CA GLN A 167 -26.18 10.99 -10.99
C GLN A 167 -27.67 10.69 -10.82
N ALA A 168 -28.04 9.83 -9.86
CA ALA A 168 -29.41 9.49 -9.52
C ALA A 168 -30.08 10.52 -8.61
N GLY A 169 -29.40 11.61 -8.22
CA GLY A 169 -29.92 12.65 -7.36
C GLY A 169 -29.94 12.31 -5.86
N VAL A 170 -29.16 11.30 -5.45
CA VAL A 170 -28.94 11.01 -4.02
C VAL A 170 -28.02 12.08 -3.43
N SER A 171 -28.27 12.48 -2.19
CA SER A 171 -27.48 13.47 -1.46
C SER A 171 -26.81 12.87 -0.23
N GLY A 172 -25.65 13.44 0.15
CA GLY A 172 -24.97 13.19 1.42
C GLY A 172 -25.37 14.18 2.51
N GLU A 173 -24.73 14.07 3.66
CA GLU A 173 -24.82 15.12 4.70
C GLU A 173 -23.96 16.34 4.33
N SER A 174 -24.24 17.50 4.92
CA SER A 174 -23.62 18.77 4.52
C SER A 174 -22.10 18.86 4.77
N ASP A 175 -21.54 18.03 5.66
CA ASP A 175 -20.12 17.92 5.97
C ASP A 175 -19.78 16.45 6.33
N GLY A 176 -19.91 15.59 5.32
CA GLY A 176 -19.66 14.16 5.48
C GLY A 176 -18.22 13.84 5.85
N ILE A 177 -17.26 14.66 5.42
CA ILE A 177 -15.84 14.46 5.75
C ILE A 177 -15.62 14.62 7.26
N SER A 178 -15.97 15.76 7.83
CA SER A 178 -15.78 16.01 9.27
C SER A 178 -16.59 15.04 10.12
N SER A 179 -17.82 14.73 9.73
CA SER A 179 -18.68 13.80 10.44
C SER A 179 -18.09 12.39 10.48
N VAL A 180 -17.77 11.81 9.33
CA VAL A 180 -17.31 10.43 9.24
C VAL A 180 -15.84 10.31 9.69
N PHE A 181 -14.95 11.15 9.19
CA PHE A 181 -13.53 11.03 9.47
C PHE A 181 -13.12 11.70 10.80
N GLY A 182 -13.89 12.64 11.31
CA GLY A 182 -13.64 13.26 12.60
C GLY A 182 -14.33 12.57 13.79
N ALA A 183 -15.45 11.85 13.57
CA ALA A 183 -16.25 11.31 14.69
C ALA A 183 -16.53 9.81 14.59
N VAL A 184 -16.67 9.21 13.40
CA VAL A 184 -17.02 7.79 13.25
C VAL A 184 -15.78 6.93 13.12
N VAL A 185 -15.03 7.02 12.01
CA VAL A 185 -13.82 6.21 11.78
C VAL A 185 -12.58 6.84 12.42
N GLY A 186 -12.57 8.14 12.61
CA GLY A 186 -11.57 8.90 13.34
C GLY A 186 -12.06 9.38 14.70
N THR A 187 -11.20 10.11 15.40
CA THR A 187 -11.52 10.84 16.64
C THR A 187 -11.40 12.34 16.48
N GLU A 188 -10.82 12.78 15.35
CA GLU A 188 -10.60 14.20 14.99
C GLU A 188 -10.35 14.28 13.49
N PHE A 189 -10.82 15.37 12.85
CA PHE A 189 -10.43 15.77 11.51
C PHE A 189 -9.81 17.18 11.57
N ASN A 190 -8.52 17.27 11.25
CA ASN A 190 -7.76 18.53 11.26
C ASN A 190 -7.77 19.13 9.85
N HIS A 191 -8.62 20.14 9.64
CA HIS A 191 -8.77 20.84 8.36
C HIS A 191 -7.49 21.56 7.94
N ASP A 192 -6.79 22.21 8.88
CA ASP A 192 -5.58 22.97 8.57
C ASP A 192 -4.47 22.03 8.07
N ALA A 193 -4.29 20.87 8.70
CA ALA A 193 -3.35 19.86 8.25
C ALA A 193 -3.72 19.27 6.86
N ALA A 194 -5.01 19.03 6.61
CA ALA A 194 -5.49 18.54 5.32
C ALA A 194 -5.28 19.57 4.19
N CYS A 195 -5.44 20.87 4.50
CA CYS A 195 -5.34 21.97 3.53
C CYS A 195 -3.95 22.61 3.46
N GLU A 196 -2.97 22.15 4.27
CA GLU A 196 -1.63 22.72 4.30
C GLU A 196 -1.00 22.72 2.90
N LYS A 197 -0.62 23.90 2.41
CA LYS A 197 -0.05 24.09 1.05
C LYS A 197 -0.89 23.48 -0.08
N LEU A 198 -2.21 23.50 0.07
CA LEU A 198 -3.14 23.06 -0.99
C LEU A 198 -2.93 23.90 -2.27
N GLY A 199 -2.75 23.21 -3.41
CA GLY A 199 -2.46 23.84 -4.69
C GLY A 199 -0.98 24.18 -4.93
N GLU A 200 -0.12 24.10 -3.90
CA GLU A 200 1.33 24.35 -4.00
C GLU A 200 2.12 23.04 -3.90
N ARG A 201 1.74 22.13 -3.02
CA ARG A 201 2.37 20.84 -2.79
C ARG A 201 1.38 19.72 -3.11
N PHE A 202 1.75 18.83 -4.01
CA PHE A 202 1.02 17.59 -4.27
C PHE A 202 1.62 16.46 -3.44
N GLU A 203 0.79 15.78 -2.64
CA GLU A 203 1.25 14.74 -1.71
C GLU A 203 1.85 13.51 -2.40
N ILE A 204 1.57 13.29 -3.69
CA ILE A 204 2.19 12.24 -4.49
C ILE A 204 3.73 12.41 -4.58
N THR A 205 4.26 13.63 -4.43
CA THR A 205 5.70 13.88 -4.44
C THR A 205 6.41 13.46 -3.16
N ARG A 206 5.64 13.12 -2.11
CA ARG A 206 6.15 12.61 -0.83
C ARG A 206 5.71 11.16 -0.57
N ASN A 207 5.55 10.39 -1.64
CA ASN A 207 5.25 8.97 -1.55
C ASN A 207 6.50 8.13 -1.22
N TYR A 208 6.27 6.86 -0.96
CA TYR A 208 7.32 5.85 -0.91
C TYR A 208 6.99 4.66 -1.80
N PHE A 209 8.04 3.93 -2.22
CA PHE A 209 7.93 2.64 -2.87
C PHE A 209 8.50 1.54 -1.98
N LYS A 210 8.03 0.30 -2.15
CA LYS A 210 8.48 -0.86 -1.41
C LYS A 210 9.29 -1.79 -2.30
N LEU A 211 10.43 -2.30 -1.81
CA LEU A 211 11.13 -3.46 -2.38
C LEU A 211 10.99 -4.71 -1.50
N HIS A 212 10.67 -4.56 -0.21
CA HIS A 212 10.35 -5.69 0.66
C HIS A 212 8.85 -6.01 0.56
N ALA A 213 8.51 -7.29 0.34
CA ALA A 213 7.14 -7.75 0.11
C ALA A 213 6.32 -7.89 1.40
N CYS A 214 6.34 -6.88 2.26
CA CYS A 214 5.69 -6.88 3.58
C CYS A 214 5.21 -5.49 4.00
N CYS A 215 4.59 -5.42 5.17
CA CYS A 215 4.15 -4.18 5.79
C CYS A 215 5.31 -3.18 5.90
N ARG A 216 5.04 -1.90 5.61
CA ARG A 216 6.04 -0.82 5.69
C ARG A 216 6.74 -0.74 7.04
N TYR A 217 6.08 -1.15 8.12
CA TYR A 217 6.64 -1.11 9.46
C TYR A 217 7.77 -2.12 9.71
N ASN A 218 7.95 -3.12 8.83
CA ASN A 218 9.09 -4.04 8.87
C ASN A 218 10.35 -3.45 8.18
N HIS A 219 10.19 -2.46 7.30
CA HIS A 219 11.23 -2.10 6.33
C HIS A 219 12.51 -1.57 6.96
N ALA A 220 12.44 -0.67 7.95
CA ALA A 220 13.65 -0.15 8.61
C ALA A 220 14.48 -1.25 9.27
N ALA A 221 13.82 -2.23 9.91
CA ALA A 221 14.50 -3.38 10.47
C ALA A 221 15.12 -4.28 9.38
N LEU A 222 14.46 -4.44 8.24
CA LEU A 222 14.99 -5.19 7.10
C LEU A 222 16.16 -4.47 6.43
N ASP A 223 16.08 -3.16 6.26
CA ASP A 223 17.18 -2.36 5.71
C ASP A 223 18.43 -2.48 6.60
N ALA A 224 18.29 -2.34 7.93
CA ALA A 224 19.37 -2.53 8.87
C ALA A 224 19.94 -3.96 8.85
N LEU A 225 19.08 -4.98 8.75
CA LEU A 225 19.50 -6.37 8.63
C LEU A 225 20.29 -6.64 7.35
N ILE A 226 19.81 -6.14 6.21
CA ILE A 226 20.45 -6.31 4.89
C ILE A 226 21.82 -5.62 4.87
N GLU A 227 21.93 -4.46 5.50
CA GLU A 227 23.22 -3.79 5.71
C GLU A 227 24.20 -4.70 6.47
N LEU A 228 23.76 -5.29 7.60
CA LEU A 228 24.59 -6.23 8.37
C LEU A 228 24.97 -7.47 7.56
N MET A 229 24.04 -8.04 6.80
CA MET A 229 24.31 -9.20 5.93
C MET A 229 25.38 -8.86 4.86
N GLY A 230 25.37 -7.66 4.31
CA GLY A 230 26.36 -7.18 3.35
C GLY A 230 27.75 -6.97 3.96
N GLN A 231 27.80 -6.55 5.23
CA GLN A 231 29.05 -6.28 5.94
C GLN A 231 29.67 -7.54 6.60
N HIS A 232 28.84 -8.51 6.97
CA HIS A 232 29.24 -9.67 7.79
C HIS A 232 28.77 -10.98 7.17
N GLY A 233 29.62 -11.57 6.31
CA GLY A 233 29.31 -12.80 5.59
C GLY A 233 28.95 -14.02 6.47
N GLN A 234 29.36 -14.02 7.75
CA GLN A 234 29.01 -15.06 8.71
C GLN A 234 27.50 -15.10 9.04
N LEU A 235 26.75 -14.03 8.81
CA LEU A 235 25.28 -14.02 8.96
C LEU A 235 24.57 -14.90 7.92
N ALA A 236 25.24 -15.31 6.85
CA ALA A 236 24.72 -16.29 5.90
C ALA A 236 24.49 -17.67 6.55
N ASP A 237 25.23 -18.01 7.60
CA ASP A 237 24.98 -19.19 8.40
C ASP A 237 24.06 -18.86 9.58
N HIS A 238 22.75 -18.80 9.28
CA HIS A 238 21.70 -18.48 10.25
C HIS A 238 21.63 -19.44 11.46
N GLU A 239 22.23 -20.64 11.36
CA GLU A 239 22.32 -21.60 12.48
C GLU A 239 23.25 -21.11 13.59
N THR A 240 24.21 -20.24 13.28
CA THR A 240 25.15 -19.67 14.26
C THR A 240 24.57 -18.46 15.01
N ILE A 241 23.39 -17.96 14.61
CA ILE A 241 22.70 -16.87 15.29
C ILE A 241 22.08 -17.41 16.59
N ASP A 242 22.35 -16.74 17.70
CA ASP A 242 21.72 -17.01 19.01
C ASP A 242 20.34 -16.33 19.09
N ARG A 243 20.30 -15.02 18.93
CA ARG A 243 19.06 -14.22 18.94
C ARG A 243 19.23 -12.91 18.18
N ILE A 244 18.10 -12.28 17.86
CA ILE A 244 18.03 -10.96 17.20
C ILE A 244 17.14 -10.06 18.03
N GLU A 245 17.62 -8.86 18.34
CA GLU A 245 16.86 -7.82 19.02
C GLU A 245 16.62 -6.66 18.05
N VAL A 246 15.37 -6.22 17.97
CA VAL A 246 14.92 -5.11 17.12
C VAL A 246 14.28 -4.08 18.03
N ASP A 247 14.81 -2.87 18.06
CA ASP A 247 14.18 -1.72 18.70
C ASP A 247 13.61 -0.80 17.60
N SER A 248 12.35 -0.38 17.74
CA SER A 248 11.68 0.45 16.75
C SER A 248 10.53 1.24 17.38
N TYR A 249 9.78 1.99 16.58
CA TYR A 249 8.61 2.74 17.04
C TYR A 249 7.42 1.82 17.36
N SER A 250 6.45 2.34 18.11
CA SER A 250 5.29 1.59 18.65
C SER A 250 4.54 0.75 17.60
N LEU A 251 4.25 1.32 16.43
CA LEU A 251 3.50 0.61 15.37
C LEU A 251 4.26 -0.56 14.75
N ALA A 252 5.60 -0.54 14.76
CA ALA A 252 6.44 -1.64 14.32
C ALA A 252 6.56 -2.70 15.44
N ALA A 253 6.66 -2.27 16.70
CA ALA A 253 6.76 -3.16 17.84
C ALA A 253 5.50 -4.03 18.05
N GLU A 254 4.33 -3.57 17.59
CA GLU A 254 3.10 -4.38 17.58
C GLU A 254 3.13 -5.58 16.61
N LEU A 255 4.07 -5.62 15.66
CA LEU A 255 4.19 -6.69 14.66
C LEU A 255 5.10 -7.83 15.18
N ASP A 256 4.82 -8.34 16.36
CA ASP A 256 5.68 -9.23 17.15
C ASP A 256 5.36 -10.74 17.02
N ASP A 257 4.45 -11.12 16.13
CA ASP A 257 4.04 -12.52 15.95
C ASP A 257 5.20 -13.40 15.43
N GLN A 258 5.71 -14.28 16.28
CA GLN A 258 6.81 -15.22 15.96
C GLN A 258 6.33 -16.49 15.24
N SER A 259 5.03 -16.68 15.05
CA SER A 259 4.44 -17.90 14.47
C SER A 259 3.21 -17.58 13.62
N PRO A 260 3.35 -16.75 12.56
CA PRO A 260 2.22 -16.30 11.76
C PRO A 260 1.49 -17.46 11.09
N ARG A 261 0.17 -17.47 11.16
CA ARG A 261 -0.68 -18.59 10.71
C ARG A 261 -0.83 -18.69 9.16
N ASN A 262 -0.52 -17.62 8.44
CA ASN A 262 -0.62 -17.59 6.97
C ASN A 262 0.24 -16.46 6.37
N MET A 263 0.27 -16.37 5.04
CA MET A 263 1.08 -15.38 4.31
C MET A 263 0.74 -13.93 4.67
N LEU A 264 -0.53 -13.62 4.95
CA LEU A 264 -0.91 -12.25 5.33
C LEU A 264 -0.34 -11.90 6.70
N ALA A 265 -0.53 -12.75 7.72
CA ALA A 265 0.05 -12.56 9.04
C ALA A 265 1.59 -12.46 8.98
N ALA A 266 2.24 -13.30 8.16
CA ALA A 266 3.69 -13.29 7.98
C ALA A 266 4.22 -11.94 7.44
N LYS A 267 3.50 -11.30 6.54
CA LYS A 267 3.84 -9.97 6.01
C LYS A 267 3.68 -8.85 7.04
N PHE A 268 2.98 -9.12 8.14
CA PHE A 268 2.78 -8.22 9.27
C PHE A 268 3.49 -8.74 10.54
N SER A 269 4.62 -9.43 10.38
CA SER A 269 5.46 -9.93 11.47
C SER A 269 6.91 -9.49 11.25
N VAL A 270 7.45 -8.69 12.15
CA VAL A 270 8.90 -8.37 12.17
C VAL A 270 9.73 -9.63 12.40
N PRO A 271 9.41 -10.51 13.38
CA PRO A 271 10.16 -11.74 13.59
C PRO A 271 10.24 -12.64 12.37
N PHE A 272 9.13 -12.86 11.68
CA PHE A 272 9.11 -13.69 10.49
C PHE A 272 9.85 -13.03 9.32
N ALA A 273 9.65 -11.73 9.10
CA ALA A 273 10.33 -10.99 8.03
C ALA A 273 11.85 -11.02 8.17
N MET A 274 12.36 -10.83 9.38
CA MET A 274 13.80 -10.93 9.68
C MET A 274 14.33 -12.34 9.43
N ALA A 275 13.62 -13.35 9.96
CA ALA A 275 14.05 -14.76 9.84
C ALA A 275 14.03 -15.24 8.40
N THR A 276 12.95 -15.00 7.65
CA THR A 276 12.88 -15.43 6.24
C THR A 276 13.92 -14.72 5.38
N THR A 277 14.23 -13.45 5.65
CA THR A 277 15.27 -12.72 4.92
C THR A 277 16.65 -13.33 5.12
N LEU A 278 17.00 -13.72 6.35
CA LEU A 278 18.26 -14.40 6.65
C LEU A 278 18.35 -15.78 5.99
N VAL A 279 17.29 -16.57 6.05
CA VAL A 279 17.27 -17.95 5.51
C VAL A 279 17.26 -17.96 3.98
N THR A 280 16.52 -17.05 3.34
CA THR A 280 16.37 -17.02 1.87
C THR A 280 17.35 -16.09 1.17
N GLY A 281 18.03 -15.21 1.90
CA GLY A 281 18.91 -14.17 1.35
C GLY A 281 18.15 -13.01 0.66
N THR A 282 16.82 -12.95 0.76
CA THR A 282 16.00 -11.94 0.12
C THR A 282 14.77 -11.59 0.96
N SER A 283 14.20 -10.41 0.75
CA SER A 283 12.95 -9.93 1.37
C SER A 283 11.83 -9.71 0.34
N GLY A 284 12.01 -10.26 -0.86
CA GLY A 284 11.05 -10.16 -1.96
C GLY A 284 9.83 -11.08 -1.79
N VAL A 285 9.02 -11.19 -2.85
CA VAL A 285 7.75 -11.96 -2.84
C VAL A 285 7.95 -13.43 -2.45
N GLU A 286 9.05 -14.04 -2.86
CA GLU A 286 9.35 -15.46 -2.59
C GLU A 286 9.56 -15.74 -1.10
N SER A 287 10.11 -14.77 -0.35
CA SER A 287 10.34 -14.88 1.10
C SER A 287 9.06 -14.95 1.92
N PHE A 288 7.92 -14.57 1.33
CA PHE A 288 6.60 -14.66 1.96
C PHE A 288 5.69 -15.67 1.24
N SER A 289 6.27 -16.68 0.60
CA SER A 289 5.54 -17.77 -0.07
C SER A 289 5.00 -18.80 0.92
N GLY A 290 4.11 -19.68 0.45
CA GLY A 290 3.63 -20.80 1.25
C GLY A 290 4.74 -21.74 1.72
N HIS A 291 5.83 -21.87 0.96
CA HIS A 291 7.00 -22.66 1.34
C HIS A 291 7.72 -22.05 2.57
N ALA A 292 7.96 -20.72 2.57
CA ALA A 292 8.61 -20.05 3.70
C ALA A 292 7.82 -20.20 5.02
N LEU A 293 6.48 -20.25 4.96
CA LEU A 293 5.61 -20.46 6.13
C LEU A 293 5.74 -21.85 6.77
N THR A 294 6.27 -22.82 6.05
CA THR A 294 6.46 -24.20 6.53
C THR A 294 7.91 -24.58 6.70
N ASP A 295 8.83 -23.68 6.34
CA ASP A 295 10.27 -23.93 6.47
C ASP A 295 10.69 -23.94 7.95
N PRO A 296 11.26 -25.08 8.44
CA PRO A 296 11.60 -25.22 9.85
C PRO A 296 12.70 -24.27 10.32
N HIS A 297 13.63 -23.88 9.43
CA HIS A 297 14.73 -22.96 9.75
C HIS A 297 14.18 -21.54 9.96
N THR A 298 13.33 -21.07 9.06
CA THR A 298 12.64 -19.77 9.18
C THR A 298 11.83 -19.71 10.48
N LEU A 299 11.01 -20.74 10.76
CA LEU A 299 10.16 -20.77 11.96
C LEU A 299 10.99 -20.86 13.26
N ALA A 300 12.09 -21.60 13.26
CA ALA A 300 12.97 -21.70 14.42
C ALA A 300 13.70 -20.37 14.68
N LEU A 301 14.14 -19.68 13.62
CA LEU A 301 14.83 -18.39 13.73
C LEU A 301 13.85 -17.28 14.15
N ALA A 302 12.63 -17.25 13.61
CA ALA A 302 11.62 -16.27 13.98
C ALA A 302 11.33 -16.25 15.50
N LYS A 303 11.37 -17.42 16.16
CA LYS A 303 11.20 -17.54 17.63
C LYS A 303 12.36 -16.92 18.42
N ARG A 304 13.49 -16.63 17.79
CA ARG A 304 14.66 -15.99 18.39
C ARG A 304 14.76 -14.50 18.09
N VAL A 305 13.77 -13.93 17.40
CA VAL A 305 13.67 -12.49 17.12
C VAL A 305 12.72 -11.86 18.10
N THR A 306 13.16 -10.79 18.75
CA THR A 306 12.33 -9.97 19.65
C THR A 306 12.28 -8.56 19.09
N VAL A 307 11.08 -7.99 19.01
CA VAL A 307 10.89 -6.58 18.65
C VAL A 307 10.32 -5.82 19.86
N ARG A 308 10.85 -4.62 20.12
CA ARG A 308 10.47 -3.76 21.24
C ARG A 308 10.27 -2.32 20.80
N GLU A 309 9.39 -1.60 21.51
CA GLU A 309 9.25 -0.17 21.34
C GLU A 309 10.40 0.58 22.00
N ASP A 310 10.99 1.50 21.24
CA ASP A 310 11.80 2.61 21.75
C ASP A 310 10.96 3.90 21.66
N HIS A 311 10.60 4.48 22.81
CA HIS A 311 9.77 5.68 22.86
C HIS A 311 10.40 6.87 22.14
N SER A 312 11.72 7.01 22.14
CA SER A 312 12.42 8.06 21.40
C SER A 312 12.25 7.93 19.89
N MET A 313 12.11 6.68 19.38
CA MET A 313 11.79 6.40 17.99
C MET A 313 10.31 6.67 17.68
N THR A 314 9.41 6.38 18.63
CA THR A 314 7.97 6.66 18.48
C THR A 314 7.68 8.16 18.39
N GLU A 315 8.38 9.00 19.13
CA GLU A 315 8.23 10.46 19.11
C GLU A 315 8.62 11.08 17.76
N ARG A 316 9.36 10.35 16.91
CA ARG A 316 9.80 10.83 15.59
C ARG A 316 8.77 10.59 14.48
N LEU A 317 7.64 9.91 14.78
CA LEU A 317 6.55 9.72 13.83
C LEU A 317 5.77 11.06 13.63
N PRO A 318 5.25 11.34 12.45
CA PRO A 318 5.30 10.52 11.21
C PRO A 318 6.54 10.76 10.35
N ASP A 319 7.42 11.71 10.70
CA ASP A 319 8.50 12.20 9.84
C ASP A 319 9.59 11.16 9.59
N LEU A 320 9.89 10.33 10.59
CA LEU A 320 10.87 9.27 10.51
C LEU A 320 10.27 7.95 11.01
N ARG A 321 10.82 6.83 10.53
CA ARG A 321 10.43 5.46 10.91
C ARG A 321 11.66 4.61 11.19
N PRO A 322 12.41 4.94 12.25
CA PRO A 322 13.69 4.32 12.53
C PRO A 322 13.55 2.89 13.06
N ALA A 323 14.62 2.12 12.89
CA ALA A 323 14.82 0.86 13.59
C ALA A 323 16.30 0.64 13.89
N SER A 324 16.56 -0.13 14.93
CA SER A 324 17.87 -0.62 15.33
C SER A 324 17.83 -2.13 15.43
N VAL A 325 18.81 -2.81 14.86
CA VAL A 325 18.92 -4.26 14.85
C VAL A 325 20.24 -4.69 15.46
N THR A 326 20.17 -5.60 16.43
CA THR A 326 21.35 -6.25 17.00
C THR A 326 21.23 -7.76 16.83
N VAL A 327 22.19 -8.35 16.12
CA VAL A 327 22.31 -9.81 15.94
C VAL A 327 23.37 -10.33 16.89
N PHE A 328 23.02 -11.28 17.75
CA PHE A 328 23.90 -11.98 18.69
C PHE A 328 24.22 -13.35 18.14
N MET A 329 25.51 -13.69 18.08
CA MET A 329 25.99 -14.99 17.61
C MET A 329 26.25 -15.94 18.77
N LYS A 330 26.19 -17.24 18.52
CA LYS A 330 26.49 -18.29 19.53
C LYS A 330 27.91 -18.27 20.06
N ASP A 331 28.85 -17.69 19.31
CA ASP A 331 30.25 -17.53 19.74
C ASP A 331 30.47 -16.29 20.64
N GLY A 332 29.39 -15.52 20.93
CA GLY A 332 29.40 -14.32 21.75
C GLY A 332 29.67 -13.03 20.97
N SER A 333 29.95 -13.09 19.68
CA SER A 333 30.04 -11.89 18.84
C SER A 333 28.67 -11.26 18.62
N ARG A 334 28.67 -9.95 18.32
CA ARG A 334 27.44 -9.20 18.04
C ARG A 334 27.66 -8.19 16.93
N PHE A 335 26.60 -7.99 16.13
CA PHE A 335 26.57 -7.02 15.03
C PHE A 335 25.37 -6.09 15.21
N HIS A 336 25.59 -4.81 14.93
CA HIS A 336 24.56 -3.78 15.15
C HIS A 336 24.51 -2.81 13.97
N ALA A 337 23.28 -2.50 13.53
CA ALA A 337 23.00 -1.42 12.57
C ALA A 337 21.73 -0.67 12.95
N SER A 338 21.65 0.60 12.54
CA SER A 338 20.48 1.45 12.76
C SER A 338 20.15 2.22 11.50
N VAL A 339 18.87 2.35 11.21
CA VAL A 339 18.32 3.07 10.05
C VAL A 339 17.34 4.13 10.53
N GLU A 340 17.50 5.36 10.04
CA GLU A 340 16.64 6.53 10.40
C GLU A 340 15.39 6.60 9.52
N THR A 341 15.59 6.40 8.20
CA THR A 341 14.54 6.38 7.18
C THR A 341 14.66 5.11 6.38
N ASN A 342 13.53 4.61 5.88
CA ASN A 342 13.58 3.43 5.03
C ASN A 342 14.05 3.81 3.62
N ARG A 343 14.82 2.95 2.99
CA ARG A 343 15.10 3.04 1.57
C ARG A 343 13.80 3.01 0.77
N GLY A 344 13.66 3.93 -0.20
CA GLY A 344 12.45 4.13 -1.01
C GLY A 344 11.46 5.14 -0.44
N ASP A 345 11.72 5.75 0.73
CA ASP A 345 11.01 6.94 1.20
C ASP A 345 11.37 8.16 0.34
N TRP A 346 10.54 9.20 0.36
CA TRP A 346 10.78 10.41 -0.41
C TRP A 346 12.10 11.13 -0.04
N GLN A 347 12.64 10.89 1.15
CA GLN A 347 13.95 11.39 1.59
C GLN A 347 15.13 10.58 1.02
N ASP A 348 14.92 9.30 0.70
CA ASP A 348 15.90 8.37 0.12
C ASP A 348 15.25 7.53 -0.98
N PRO A 349 14.82 8.15 -2.09
CA PRO A 349 14.04 7.50 -3.12
C PRO A 349 14.86 6.47 -3.91
N TYR A 350 14.18 5.47 -4.45
CA TYR A 350 14.74 4.62 -5.49
C TYR A 350 14.92 5.41 -6.79
N ASP A 351 15.98 5.13 -7.53
CA ASP A 351 16.17 5.62 -8.89
C ASP A 351 15.27 4.89 -9.90
N GLN A 352 15.29 5.35 -11.15
CA GLN A 352 14.44 4.78 -12.21
C GLN A 352 14.80 3.34 -12.54
N ASP A 353 16.08 2.96 -12.48
CA ASP A 353 16.54 1.60 -12.77
C ASP A 353 16.04 0.63 -11.70
N GLN A 354 16.16 0.98 -10.43
CA GLN A 354 15.62 0.20 -9.30
C GLN A 354 14.10 0.03 -9.38
N LEU A 355 13.37 1.08 -9.76
CA LEU A 355 11.92 0.99 -9.97
C LEU A 355 11.57 0.12 -11.18
N PHE A 356 12.38 0.18 -12.23
CA PHE A 356 12.19 -0.68 -13.40
C PHE A 356 12.51 -2.15 -13.09
N GLU A 357 13.57 -2.44 -12.33
CA GLU A 357 13.87 -3.78 -11.84
C GLU A 357 12.74 -4.33 -10.98
N LYS A 358 12.19 -3.53 -10.07
CA LYS A 358 11.00 -3.90 -9.31
C LYS A 358 9.83 -4.24 -10.23
N TYR A 359 9.53 -3.39 -11.21
CA TYR A 359 8.47 -3.63 -12.19
C TYR A 359 8.71 -4.96 -12.91
N GLN A 360 9.91 -5.20 -13.44
CA GLN A 360 10.25 -6.44 -14.15
C GLN A 360 10.10 -7.66 -13.24
N SER A 361 10.57 -7.62 -12.00
CA SER A 361 10.50 -8.73 -11.05
C SER A 361 9.05 -9.18 -10.77
N LEU A 362 8.10 -8.25 -10.82
CA LEU A 362 6.68 -8.52 -10.66
C LEU A 362 5.99 -8.90 -11.97
N ALA A 363 6.25 -8.18 -13.06
CA ALA A 363 5.58 -8.33 -14.33
C ALA A 363 5.96 -9.64 -15.06
N LEU A 364 7.23 -10.07 -14.96
CA LEU A 364 7.72 -11.32 -15.55
C LEU A 364 7.09 -12.57 -14.91
N ARG A 365 6.41 -12.44 -13.77
CA ARG A 365 5.63 -13.54 -13.19
C ARG A 365 4.36 -13.86 -13.99
N LEU A 366 3.90 -12.92 -14.82
CA LEU A 366 2.66 -13.00 -15.60
C LEU A 366 2.90 -12.90 -17.10
N TRP A 367 3.85 -12.05 -17.52
CA TRP A 367 4.09 -11.69 -18.91
C TRP A 367 5.50 -12.10 -19.35
N ASN A 368 5.70 -12.30 -20.64
CA ASN A 368 7.03 -12.43 -21.21
C ASN A 368 7.73 -11.06 -21.26
N GLU A 369 9.05 -11.06 -21.45
CA GLU A 369 9.88 -9.86 -21.47
C GLU A 369 9.44 -8.85 -22.54
N THR A 370 9.02 -9.32 -23.71
CA THR A 370 8.54 -8.44 -24.80
C THR A 370 7.31 -7.65 -24.35
N THR A 371 6.34 -8.31 -23.74
CA THR A 371 5.12 -7.67 -23.19
C THR A 371 5.46 -6.71 -22.07
N CYS A 372 6.32 -7.12 -21.13
CA CYS A 372 6.78 -6.23 -20.05
C CYS A 372 7.39 -4.95 -20.59
N ASN A 373 8.31 -5.05 -21.55
CA ASN A 373 8.97 -3.89 -22.15
C ASN A 373 7.99 -3.01 -22.97
N GLN A 374 6.97 -3.60 -23.59
CA GLN A 374 5.94 -2.83 -24.30
C GLN A 374 5.06 -2.04 -23.33
N VAL A 375 4.59 -2.65 -22.26
CA VAL A 375 3.76 -1.99 -21.22
C VAL A 375 4.57 -0.86 -20.56
N ALA A 376 5.82 -1.12 -20.17
CA ALA A 376 6.68 -0.08 -19.59
C ALA A 376 6.85 1.13 -20.51
N ARG A 377 7.10 0.90 -21.81
CA ARG A 377 7.21 2.00 -22.77
C ARG A 377 5.93 2.81 -22.90
N ARG A 378 4.78 2.16 -22.94
CA ARG A 378 3.47 2.83 -23.01
C ARG A 378 3.18 3.64 -21.75
N ILE A 379 3.52 3.12 -20.57
CA ILE A 379 3.37 3.86 -19.31
C ILE A 379 4.30 5.08 -19.28
N ASN A 380 5.57 4.94 -19.71
CA ASN A 380 6.53 6.04 -19.76
C ASN A 380 6.16 7.14 -20.77
N SER A 381 5.28 6.84 -21.72
CA SER A 381 4.75 7.81 -22.69
C SER A 381 3.23 8.03 -22.55
N ILE A 382 2.70 7.79 -21.37
CA ILE A 382 1.25 7.80 -21.10
C ILE A 382 0.60 9.14 -21.48
N GLU A 383 1.30 10.26 -21.32
CA GLU A 383 0.82 11.61 -21.70
C GLU A 383 0.50 11.71 -23.19
N GLN A 384 1.14 10.90 -24.02
CA GLN A 384 0.93 10.87 -25.48
C GLN A 384 -0.19 9.90 -25.87
N THR A 385 -0.74 9.16 -24.93
CA THR A 385 -1.78 8.16 -25.16
C THR A 385 -3.11 8.85 -25.44
N ILE A 386 -3.70 8.57 -26.59
CA ILE A 386 -5.00 9.13 -27.00
C ILE A 386 -6.16 8.40 -26.32
N ASP A 387 -6.01 7.09 -26.06
CA ASP A 387 -6.99 6.26 -25.39
C ASP A 387 -6.27 5.32 -24.43
N ILE A 388 -6.56 5.45 -23.13
CA ILE A 388 -5.91 4.69 -22.06
C ILE A 388 -6.14 3.17 -22.20
N SER A 389 -7.19 2.73 -22.87
CA SER A 389 -7.48 1.32 -23.12
C SER A 389 -6.44 0.60 -23.97
N SER A 390 -5.59 1.35 -24.67
CA SER A 390 -4.50 0.83 -25.49
C SER A 390 -3.26 0.43 -24.71
N ILE A 391 -3.18 0.73 -23.40
CA ILE A 391 -1.97 0.46 -22.60
C ILE A 391 -1.89 -1.02 -22.20
N PHE A 392 -3.01 -1.64 -21.85
CA PHE A 392 -3.11 -3.02 -21.34
C PHE A 392 -3.89 -3.95 -22.24
#